data_82631bbda5fd02a64ee68de3ed0a1284
#
_entry.id   82631bbda5fd02a64ee68de3ed0a1284
#
_cell.length_a   1.000
_cell.length_b   1.000
_cell.length_c   1.000
_cell.angle_alpha   90.00
_cell.angle_beta   90.00
_cell.angle_gamma   90.00
#
_symmetry.space_group_name_H-M   'P 1'
#
loop_
_entity.id
_entity.type
_entity.pdbx_description
1 polymer ?
#
loop_
_entity_poly.entity_id
_entity_poly.type
_entity_poly.pdbx_seq_one_letter_code
_entity_poly.pdbx_strand_id
1 'polypeptide(L)'
;MKRIMMAIPLFAALVAEAVTVSSGNTLGMMKIESGMGSTPVAVPFVEVGGGAKKVGELLAPDTLEAGDMMVVYDGGTYRAVRYDGEKWEGIATAAEGASFELVEGDPDVAAPAQGRAFWLDRTNNLSRAVFMAGQVPASYGATEVASSPMLLASPKAEAFRFYAEGAITGAAEGDAIIVPQEGGRKFICTFDGTKWKYTKYVEVAPGFPKKAVQADADDSCDIPMGMGFWYIRKGAEGAAPVVNW
;
A
#
# COMPACT_ATOMS: atom_id res chain seq x y z
N MET A 1 -10.26 3.43 -78.18
CA MET A 1 -9.20 3.65 -77.19
C MET A 1 -9.82 4.16 -75.88
N LYS A 2 -10.01 3.26 -74.94
CA LYS A 2 -10.56 3.64 -73.60
C LYS A 2 -9.39 4.04 -72.73
N ARG A 3 -9.35 5.29 -72.31
CA ARG A 3 -8.39 5.77 -71.34
C ARG A 3 -8.89 5.36 -69.90
N ILE A 4 -8.20 4.42 -69.34
CA ILE A 4 -8.37 4.07 -67.91
C ILE A 4 -7.64 5.15 -67.14
N MET A 5 -8.40 6.06 -66.53
CA MET A 5 -7.88 6.94 -65.47
C MET A 5 -7.66 6.10 -64.22
N MET A 6 -6.41 5.81 -63.92
CA MET A 6 -6.04 5.30 -62.59
C MET A 6 -6.29 6.40 -61.57
N ALA A 7 -7.34 6.23 -60.80
CA ALA A 7 -7.47 6.96 -59.56
C ALA A 7 -6.45 6.35 -58.59
N ILE A 8 -5.31 7.02 -58.42
CA ILE A 8 -4.39 6.75 -57.34
C ILE A 8 -5.10 7.19 -56.07
N PRO A 9 -5.45 6.28 -55.16
CA PRO A 9 -6.10 6.69 -53.95
C PRO A 9 -5.12 7.55 -53.13
N LEU A 10 -5.59 8.73 -52.81
CA LEU A 10 -4.97 9.67 -51.88
C LEU A 10 -5.00 9.11 -50.44
N PHE A 11 -4.56 7.85 -50.31
CA PHE A 11 -4.44 7.17 -49.02
C PHE A 11 -3.14 7.50 -48.30
N ALA A 12 -2.21 8.15 -48.99
CA ALA A 12 -0.92 8.49 -48.41
C ALA A 12 -0.94 9.79 -47.54
N ALA A 13 -2.05 10.51 -47.51
CA ALA A 13 -2.15 11.74 -46.71
C ALA A 13 -2.84 11.54 -45.38
N LEU A 14 -3.20 10.33 -45.03
CA LEU A 14 -3.61 9.91 -43.70
C LEU A 14 -2.51 9.06 -43.05
N VAL A 15 -1.26 9.43 -43.21
CA VAL A 15 -0.30 9.25 -42.13
C VAL A 15 -0.79 10.21 -41.09
N ALA A 16 -1.70 9.75 -40.24
CA ALA A 16 -2.00 10.39 -39.00
C ALA A 16 -0.65 10.69 -38.38
N GLU A 17 -0.29 11.97 -38.30
CA GLU A 17 0.62 12.38 -37.27
C GLU A 17 0.05 11.74 -36.01
N ALA A 18 0.72 10.72 -35.50
CA ALA A 18 0.45 10.24 -34.17
C ALA A 18 0.74 11.44 -33.28
N VAL A 19 -0.29 12.25 -33.05
CA VAL A 19 -0.28 13.22 -31.98
C VAL A 19 -0.01 12.36 -30.78
N THR A 20 1.24 12.33 -30.35
CA THR A 20 1.61 11.77 -29.07
C THR A 20 0.95 12.69 -28.07
N VAL A 21 -0.31 12.42 -27.79
CA VAL A 21 -0.96 12.96 -26.60
C VAL A 21 -0.22 12.31 -25.45
N SER A 22 0.87 12.91 -25.02
CA SER A 22 1.44 12.61 -23.73
C SER A 22 0.39 13.11 -22.73
N SER A 23 -0.56 12.24 -22.39
CA SER A 23 -1.36 12.50 -21.22
C SER A 23 -0.35 12.45 -20.09
N GLY A 24 -0.17 13.55 -19.35
CA GLY A 24 0.65 13.57 -18.16
C GLY A 24 0.10 12.64 -17.05
N ASN A 25 -0.96 11.91 -17.34
CA ASN A 25 -1.69 11.05 -16.42
C ASN A 25 -1.45 9.58 -16.80
N THR A 26 -0.55 8.93 -16.07
CA THR A 26 -0.40 7.47 -16.14
C THR A 26 -1.46 6.83 -15.26
N LEU A 27 -2.37 6.08 -15.86
CA LEU A 27 -3.33 5.27 -15.13
C LEU A 27 -2.70 3.92 -14.80
N GLY A 28 -2.92 3.46 -13.57
CA GLY A 28 -2.45 2.17 -13.09
C GLY A 28 -3.60 1.35 -12.50
N MET A 29 -3.39 0.04 -12.45
CA MET A 29 -4.24 -0.89 -11.74
C MET A 29 -3.36 -1.81 -10.90
N MET A 30 -3.76 -2.07 -9.67
CA MET A 30 -3.08 -3.00 -8.78
C MET A 30 -4.07 -4.06 -8.31
N LYS A 31 -3.63 -5.31 -8.36
CA LYS A 31 -4.31 -6.45 -7.77
C LYS A 31 -3.69 -6.73 -6.42
N ILE A 32 -4.53 -6.86 -5.39
CA ILE A 32 -4.11 -7.22 -4.04
C ILE A 32 -4.74 -8.56 -3.71
N GLU A 33 -3.92 -9.53 -3.41
CA GLU A 33 -4.37 -10.79 -2.84
C GLU A 33 -4.62 -10.55 -1.34
N SER A 34 -5.88 -10.46 -0.96
CA SER A 34 -6.26 -10.37 0.44
C SER A 34 -6.63 -11.75 0.94
N GLY A 35 -5.90 -12.23 1.93
CA GLY A 35 -6.24 -13.43 2.67
C GLY A 35 -7.43 -13.20 3.62
N MET A 36 -7.76 -14.24 4.39
CA MET A 36 -8.72 -14.15 5.48
C MET A 36 -8.21 -13.19 6.57
N GLY A 37 -9.11 -12.35 7.07
CA GLY A 37 -8.80 -11.38 8.12
C GLY A 37 -8.24 -10.06 7.59
N SER A 38 -7.56 -9.34 8.45
CA SER A 38 -7.09 -7.98 8.18
C SER A 38 -5.77 -7.97 7.42
N THR A 39 -5.77 -7.38 6.24
CA THR A 39 -4.58 -7.19 5.40
C THR A 39 -4.24 -5.70 5.32
N PRO A 40 -3.03 -5.27 5.67
CA PRO A 40 -2.63 -3.88 5.51
C PRO A 40 -2.29 -3.60 4.04
N VAL A 41 -2.95 -2.59 3.49
CA VAL A 41 -2.96 -2.27 2.06
C VAL A 41 -2.46 -0.86 1.82
N ALA A 42 -1.61 -0.70 0.83
CA ALA A 42 -1.12 0.60 0.36
C ALA A 42 -2.17 1.38 -0.43
N VAL A 43 -2.02 2.70 -0.48
CA VAL A 43 -2.76 3.58 -1.39
C VAL A 43 -1.81 4.12 -2.45
N PRO A 44 -1.61 3.40 -3.57
CA PRO A 44 -0.62 3.76 -4.58
C PRO A 44 -1.14 4.78 -5.59
N PHE A 45 -2.44 5.06 -5.60
CA PHE A 45 -3.07 5.88 -6.61
C PHE A 45 -3.70 7.14 -6.03
N VAL A 46 -3.76 8.17 -6.87
CA VAL A 46 -4.50 9.42 -6.62
C VAL A 46 -5.66 9.52 -7.60
N GLU A 47 -6.57 10.48 -7.38
CA GLU A 47 -7.58 10.83 -8.36
C GLU A 47 -6.97 11.31 -9.67
N VAL A 48 -7.71 11.15 -10.76
CA VAL A 48 -7.34 11.74 -12.03
C VAL A 48 -7.39 13.28 -11.88
N GLY A 49 -6.21 13.90 -12.00
CA GLY A 49 -6.05 15.32 -11.69
C GLY A 49 -5.29 15.61 -10.39
N GLY A 50 -4.92 14.58 -9.60
CA GLY A 50 -3.98 14.67 -8.47
C GLY A 50 -4.61 14.88 -7.10
N GLY A 51 -5.94 14.78 -6.98
CA GLY A 51 -6.65 14.83 -5.69
C GLY A 51 -6.46 13.57 -4.84
N ALA A 52 -6.76 13.66 -3.55
CA ALA A 52 -6.84 12.49 -2.68
C ALA A 52 -8.10 11.70 -3.02
N LYS A 53 -7.96 10.38 -3.20
CA LYS A 53 -9.12 9.50 -3.41
C LYS A 53 -9.96 9.40 -2.14
N LYS A 54 -11.26 9.29 -2.35
CA LYS A 54 -12.19 8.90 -1.29
C LYS A 54 -12.05 7.40 -1.01
N VAL A 55 -12.37 6.98 0.20
CA VAL A 55 -12.31 5.56 0.59
C VAL A 55 -13.15 4.70 -0.34
N GLY A 56 -14.37 5.13 -0.66
CA GLY A 56 -15.26 4.40 -1.57
C GLY A 56 -14.79 4.28 -3.01
N GLU A 57 -13.79 5.05 -3.39
CA GLU A 57 -13.23 5.06 -4.76
C GLU A 57 -11.92 4.26 -4.88
N LEU A 58 -11.40 3.78 -3.74
CA LEU A 58 -10.13 3.05 -3.72
C LEU A 58 -10.24 1.64 -4.28
N LEU A 59 -11.30 0.94 -3.92
CA LEU A 59 -11.50 -0.47 -4.25
C LEU A 59 -12.63 -0.63 -5.25
N ALA A 60 -12.45 -1.50 -6.24
CA ALA A 60 -13.50 -1.81 -7.21
C ALA A 60 -14.66 -2.54 -6.50
N PRO A 61 -15.90 -2.02 -6.56
CA PRO A 61 -17.03 -2.55 -5.79
C PRO A 61 -17.37 -4.01 -6.09
N ASP A 62 -17.17 -4.45 -7.33
CA ASP A 62 -17.41 -5.81 -7.79
C ASP A 62 -16.46 -6.86 -7.18
N THR A 63 -15.42 -6.40 -6.48
CA THR A 63 -14.46 -7.25 -5.77
C THR A 63 -14.70 -7.32 -4.27
N LEU A 64 -15.69 -6.58 -3.78
CA LEU A 64 -16.05 -6.50 -2.38
C LEU A 64 -17.27 -7.38 -2.04
N GLU A 65 -17.40 -7.71 -0.77
CA GLU A 65 -18.55 -8.42 -0.23
C GLU A 65 -19.18 -7.65 0.93
N ALA A 66 -20.47 -7.81 1.12
CA ALA A 66 -21.16 -7.20 2.26
C ALA A 66 -20.48 -7.61 3.58
N GLY A 67 -20.14 -6.62 4.38
CA GLY A 67 -19.41 -6.78 5.63
C GLY A 67 -17.90 -6.55 5.54
N ASP A 68 -17.33 -6.43 4.34
CA ASP A 68 -15.93 -6.02 4.21
C ASP A 68 -15.71 -4.62 4.82
N MET A 69 -14.62 -4.44 5.54
CA MET A 69 -14.31 -3.18 6.20
C MET A 69 -12.97 -2.63 5.77
N MET A 70 -12.90 -1.32 5.64
CA MET A 70 -11.63 -0.58 5.60
C MET A 70 -11.42 0.16 6.91
N VAL A 71 -10.26 -0.04 7.51
CA VAL A 71 -9.91 0.58 8.79
C VAL A 71 -8.66 1.43 8.60
N VAL A 72 -8.78 2.71 8.88
CA VAL A 72 -7.68 3.68 8.85
C VAL A 72 -7.24 3.97 10.28
N TYR A 73 -5.95 3.89 10.53
CA TYR A 73 -5.36 4.30 11.80
C TYR A 73 -4.78 5.71 11.67
N ASP A 74 -5.21 6.59 12.55
CA ASP A 74 -4.77 7.98 12.57
C ASP A 74 -4.50 8.43 14.02
N GLY A 75 -3.22 8.37 14.42
CA GLY A 75 -2.74 8.94 15.67
C GLY A 75 -3.41 8.41 16.96
N GLY A 76 -3.70 7.09 17.03
CA GLY A 76 -4.36 6.47 18.20
C GLY A 76 -5.86 6.26 18.01
N THR A 77 -6.42 6.72 16.90
CA THR A 77 -7.84 6.58 16.60
C THR A 77 -8.01 5.71 15.35
N TYR A 78 -8.89 4.72 15.43
CA TYR A 78 -9.30 3.93 14.28
C TYR A 78 -10.58 4.52 13.69
N ARG A 79 -10.58 4.73 12.38
CA ARG A 79 -11.78 5.03 11.61
C ARG A 79 -12.06 3.87 10.69
N ALA A 80 -13.30 3.42 10.65
CA ALA A 80 -13.69 2.32 9.80
C ALA A 80 -14.87 2.70 8.94
N VAL A 81 -14.92 2.11 7.74
CA VAL A 81 -16.08 2.09 6.86
C VAL A 81 -16.37 0.65 6.49
N ARG A 82 -17.64 0.30 6.40
CA ARG A 82 -18.11 -1.03 6.06
C ARG A 82 -18.82 -1.00 4.72
N TYR A 83 -18.62 -2.02 3.92
CA TYR A 83 -19.33 -2.22 2.68
C TYR A 83 -20.63 -3.02 2.97
N ASP A 84 -21.79 -2.50 2.55
CA ASP A 84 -23.10 -3.15 2.79
C ASP A 84 -23.49 -4.12 1.67
N GLY A 85 -22.73 -4.16 0.58
CA GLY A 85 -22.99 -4.93 -0.64
C GLY A 85 -23.33 -4.04 -1.85
N GLU A 86 -23.63 -2.76 -1.62
CA GLU A 86 -23.91 -1.77 -2.66
C GLU A 86 -23.04 -0.52 -2.50
N LYS A 87 -22.81 -0.07 -1.27
CA LYS A 87 -22.07 1.15 -0.93
C LYS A 87 -21.28 1.00 0.36
N TRP A 88 -20.37 1.93 0.57
CA TRP A 88 -19.68 2.09 1.84
C TRP A 88 -20.53 2.86 2.84
N GLU A 89 -20.61 2.35 4.08
CA GLU A 89 -21.24 3.03 5.21
C GLU A 89 -20.16 3.53 6.18
N GLY A 90 -20.38 4.71 6.73
CA GLY A 90 -19.52 5.22 7.79
C GLY A 90 -19.73 4.45 9.10
N ILE A 91 -18.63 4.13 9.78
CA ILE A 91 -18.63 3.55 11.11
C ILE A 91 -17.98 4.57 12.04
N ALA A 92 -18.53 4.72 13.24
CA ALA A 92 -17.97 5.61 14.24
C ALA A 92 -16.51 5.26 14.55
N THR A 93 -15.75 6.29 14.90
CA THR A 93 -14.40 6.14 15.41
C THR A 93 -14.43 5.45 16.76
N ALA A 94 -13.57 4.45 16.92
CA ALA A 94 -13.35 3.81 18.22
C ALA A 94 -11.93 4.14 18.71
N ALA A 95 -11.82 4.42 20.02
CA ALA A 95 -10.53 4.41 20.69
C ALA A 95 -9.99 2.96 20.73
N GLU A 96 -8.68 2.82 20.90
CA GLU A 96 -8.04 1.50 21.00
C GLU A 96 -8.73 0.64 22.08
N GLY A 97 -9.18 -0.57 21.68
CA GLY A 97 -9.87 -1.50 22.57
C GLY A 97 -11.39 -1.31 22.71
N ALA A 98 -11.98 -0.31 22.05
CA ALA A 98 -13.44 -0.13 22.03
C ALA A 98 -14.07 -0.83 20.81
N SER A 99 -15.35 -1.20 20.94
CA SER A 99 -16.14 -1.71 19.82
C SER A 99 -16.53 -0.57 18.88
N PHE A 100 -16.51 -0.82 17.58
CA PHE A 100 -17.05 0.10 16.60
C PHE A 100 -18.57 0.15 16.69
N GLU A 101 -19.13 1.33 16.85
CA GLU A 101 -20.56 1.56 16.68
C GLU A 101 -20.82 2.06 15.27
N LEU A 102 -21.75 1.41 14.57
CA LEU A 102 -22.21 1.86 13.26
C LEU A 102 -22.96 3.19 13.41
N VAL A 103 -22.45 4.22 12.79
CA VAL A 103 -23.14 5.49 12.66
C VAL A 103 -23.54 5.67 11.20
N GLU A 104 -24.79 5.95 10.94
CA GLU A 104 -25.21 6.46 9.64
C GLU A 104 -24.47 7.77 9.40
N GLY A 105 -23.49 7.75 8.52
CA GLY A 105 -22.64 8.89 8.22
C GLY A 105 -22.08 8.80 6.81
N ASP A 106 -21.70 9.95 6.31
CA ASP A 106 -21.07 10.10 5.01
C ASP A 106 -19.79 9.24 4.96
N PRO A 107 -19.67 8.28 4.03
CA PRO A 107 -18.45 7.49 3.82
C PRO A 107 -17.29 8.34 3.26
N ASP A 108 -17.44 9.64 3.16
CA ASP A 108 -16.43 10.59 2.71
C ASP A 108 -15.23 10.71 3.67
N VAL A 109 -14.87 9.61 4.30
CA VAL A 109 -13.58 9.52 4.99
C VAL A 109 -12.51 9.60 3.92
N ALA A 110 -11.68 10.64 3.98
CA ALA A 110 -10.54 10.77 3.09
C ALA A 110 -9.69 9.50 3.16
N ALA A 111 -9.30 8.99 2.01
CA ALA A 111 -8.33 7.91 1.95
C ALA A 111 -7.07 8.32 2.72
N PRO A 112 -6.32 7.35 3.26
CA PRO A 112 -5.03 7.65 3.87
C PRO A 112 -4.15 8.42 2.88
N ALA A 113 -3.39 9.38 3.38
CA ALA A 113 -2.40 10.08 2.58
C ALA A 113 -1.40 9.08 1.96
N GLN A 114 -0.75 9.49 0.87
CA GLN A 114 0.36 8.71 0.29
C GLN A 114 1.39 8.35 1.37
N GLY A 115 1.93 7.14 1.28
CA GLY A 115 2.85 6.63 2.27
C GLY A 115 2.19 6.04 3.51
N ARG A 116 0.87 6.13 3.63
CA ARG A 116 0.06 5.49 4.69
C ARG A 116 -0.63 4.27 4.14
N ALA A 117 -1.01 3.36 5.04
CA ALA A 117 -1.82 2.20 4.69
C ALA A 117 -3.15 2.22 5.43
N PHE A 118 -4.06 1.40 4.96
CA PHE A 118 -5.29 1.03 5.67
C PHE A 118 -5.36 -0.49 5.83
N TRP A 119 -6.16 -0.94 6.77
CA TRP A 119 -6.51 -2.35 6.88
C TRP A 119 -7.72 -2.65 6.03
N LEU A 120 -7.61 -3.67 5.19
CA LEU A 120 -8.75 -4.29 4.56
C LEU A 120 -9.09 -5.54 5.37
N ASP A 121 -10.23 -5.52 6.05
CA ASP A 121 -10.74 -6.64 6.83
C ASP A 121 -11.86 -7.33 6.04
N ARG A 122 -11.63 -8.61 5.75
CA ARG A 122 -12.52 -9.44 4.94
C ARG A 122 -13.35 -10.33 5.85
N THR A 123 -14.69 -10.24 5.73
CA THR A 123 -15.62 -11.02 6.54
C THR A 123 -15.70 -12.48 6.13
N ASN A 124 -15.41 -12.79 4.87
CA ASN A 124 -15.49 -14.14 4.35
C ASN A 124 -14.12 -14.76 4.14
N ASN A 125 -14.02 -16.07 4.44
CA ASN A 125 -12.81 -16.89 4.37
C ASN A 125 -12.29 -17.15 2.94
N LEU A 126 -12.87 -16.52 1.94
CA LEU A 126 -12.45 -16.69 0.57
C LEU A 126 -11.35 -15.67 0.26
N SER A 127 -10.15 -16.19 -0.02
CA SER A 127 -9.09 -15.38 -0.61
C SER A 127 -9.57 -14.86 -1.95
N ARG A 128 -9.92 -13.59 -2.00
CA ARG A 128 -10.31 -12.89 -3.22
C ARG A 128 -9.36 -11.75 -3.48
N ALA A 129 -8.96 -11.61 -4.73
CA ALA A 129 -8.24 -10.43 -5.15
C ALA A 129 -9.17 -9.22 -5.08
N VAL A 130 -8.68 -8.13 -4.54
CA VAL A 130 -9.27 -6.81 -4.69
C VAL A 130 -8.47 -6.00 -5.69
N PHE A 131 -9.15 -5.14 -6.42
CA PHE A 131 -8.51 -4.30 -7.43
C PHE A 131 -8.60 -2.83 -7.04
N MET A 132 -7.49 -2.13 -7.18
CA MET A 132 -7.42 -0.69 -7.06
C MET A 132 -6.98 -0.10 -8.39
N ALA A 133 -7.57 1.01 -8.78
CA ALA A 133 -7.20 1.71 -9.99
C ALA A 133 -7.16 3.23 -9.74
N GLY A 134 -6.34 3.93 -10.50
CA GLY A 134 -6.26 5.38 -10.43
C GLY A 134 -5.06 5.92 -11.16
N GLN A 135 -4.82 7.20 -10.97
CA GLN A 135 -3.64 7.85 -11.54
C GLN A 135 -2.41 7.51 -10.70
N VAL A 136 -1.33 7.12 -11.38
CA VAL A 136 -0.01 6.97 -10.76
C VAL A 136 0.52 8.37 -10.49
N PRO A 137 0.94 8.69 -9.26
CA PRO A 137 1.53 9.98 -8.96
C PRO A 137 2.78 10.26 -9.79
N ALA A 138 2.96 11.50 -10.23
CA ALA A 138 4.16 11.91 -10.97
C ALA A 138 5.42 11.93 -10.10
N SER A 139 5.25 12.06 -8.78
CA SER A 139 6.32 12.03 -7.80
C SER A 139 5.80 11.49 -6.48
N TYR A 140 6.69 10.93 -5.70
CA TYR A 140 6.39 10.42 -4.36
C TYR A 140 7.10 11.30 -3.34
N GLY A 141 6.35 11.72 -2.33
CA GLY A 141 6.89 12.48 -1.21
C GLY A 141 7.57 11.58 -0.19
N ALA A 142 8.04 12.19 0.88
CA ALA A 142 8.49 11.47 2.06
C ALA A 142 7.38 11.47 3.12
N THR A 143 7.41 10.46 4.00
CA THR A 143 6.48 10.36 5.12
C THR A 143 7.24 10.43 6.44
N GLU A 144 6.94 11.42 7.24
CA GLU A 144 7.46 11.54 8.61
C GLU A 144 6.74 10.55 9.54
N VAL A 145 7.51 9.80 10.34
CA VAL A 145 6.98 8.88 11.35
C VAL A 145 6.72 9.65 12.64
N ALA A 146 5.68 10.48 12.62
CA ALA A 146 5.35 11.37 13.73
C ALA A 146 4.82 10.64 14.98
N SER A 147 4.24 9.46 14.84
CA SER A 147 3.69 8.64 15.91
C SER A 147 4.27 7.23 15.91
N SER A 148 4.09 6.50 17.03
CA SER A 148 4.50 5.10 17.16
C SER A 148 3.43 4.31 17.93
N PRO A 149 2.95 3.19 17.41
CA PRO A 149 3.23 2.65 16.07
C PRO A 149 2.60 3.47 14.93
N MET A 150 3.13 3.34 13.72
CA MET A 150 2.58 3.99 12.54
C MET A 150 2.44 2.98 11.39
N LEU A 151 1.26 2.90 10.80
CA LEU A 151 1.01 2.03 9.66
C LEU A 151 1.36 2.75 8.37
N LEU A 152 2.34 2.24 7.65
CA LEU A 152 2.92 2.81 6.44
C LEU A 152 2.76 1.86 5.25
N ALA A 153 2.86 2.38 4.05
CA ALA A 153 2.99 1.57 2.85
C ALA A 153 3.66 2.36 1.73
N SER A 154 4.44 1.67 0.91
CA SER A 154 5.01 2.30 -0.27
C SER A 154 3.90 2.69 -1.27
N PRO A 155 3.86 3.94 -1.70
CA PRO A 155 2.96 4.36 -2.76
C PRO A 155 3.45 3.97 -4.16
N LYS A 156 4.64 3.38 -4.26
CA LYS A 156 5.22 2.94 -5.53
C LYS A 156 4.67 1.59 -5.97
N ALA A 157 4.61 1.38 -7.28
CA ALA A 157 4.24 0.11 -7.89
C ALA A 157 5.44 -0.86 -7.95
N GLU A 158 6.23 -0.91 -6.89
CA GLU A 158 7.40 -1.80 -6.74
C GLU A 158 7.57 -2.20 -5.28
N ALA A 159 8.34 -3.25 -5.03
CA ALA A 159 8.70 -3.65 -3.67
C ALA A 159 9.53 -2.55 -2.98
N PHE A 160 9.26 -2.31 -1.71
CA PHE A 160 9.97 -1.29 -0.94
C PHE A 160 11.14 -1.89 -0.16
N ARG A 161 12.35 -1.41 -0.49
CA ARG A 161 13.61 -1.79 0.16
C ARG A 161 13.96 -0.79 1.26
N PHE A 162 13.32 -0.91 2.40
CA PHE A 162 13.50 0.01 3.54
C PHE A 162 14.95 0.06 4.06
N TYR A 163 15.75 -0.97 3.80
CA TYR A 163 17.16 -1.10 4.20
C TYR A 163 18.13 -0.46 3.20
N ALA A 164 17.64 -0.02 2.02
CA ALA A 164 18.46 0.68 1.05
C ALA A 164 18.94 2.03 1.61
N GLU A 165 20.10 2.48 1.16
CA GLU A 165 20.67 3.77 1.56
C GLU A 165 19.69 4.91 1.27
N GLY A 166 19.41 5.72 2.28
CA GLY A 166 18.50 6.85 2.16
C GLY A 166 17.02 6.52 2.16
N ALA A 167 16.62 5.24 2.11
CA ALA A 167 15.20 4.86 2.14
C ALA A 167 14.52 5.28 3.45
N ILE A 168 15.22 5.18 4.57
CA ILE A 168 14.78 5.70 5.86
C ILE A 168 15.90 6.52 6.46
N THR A 169 15.61 7.76 6.81
CA THR A 169 16.55 8.67 7.46
C THR A 169 16.08 8.98 8.87
N GLY A 170 17.04 9.19 9.79
CA GLY A 170 16.73 9.50 11.19
C GLY A 170 16.24 8.32 12.02
N ALA A 171 16.37 7.08 11.55
CA ALA A 171 16.09 5.89 12.36
C ALA A 171 17.03 5.83 13.56
N ALA A 172 16.49 5.49 14.73
CA ALA A 172 17.24 5.33 15.98
C ALA A 172 17.46 3.85 16.30
N GLU A 173 18.52 3.54 17.03
CA GLU A 173 18.80 2.19 17.50
C GLU A 173 17.60 1.60 18.25
N GLY A 174 17.12 0.46 17.78
CA GLY A 174 15.97 -0.25 18.32
C GLY A 174 14.64 0.09 17.67
N ASP A 175 14.60 1.02 16.71
CA ASP A 175 13.43 1.18 15.83
C ASP A 175 13.17 -0.13 15.09
N ALA A 176 11.89 -0.44 14.85
CA ALA A 176 11.52 -1.69 14.22
C ALA A 176 10.53 -1.51 13.08
N ILE A 177 10.69 -2.36 12.07
CA ILE A 177 9.74 -2.54 10.98
C ILE A 177 9.12 -3.93 11.13
N ILE A 178 7.78 -3.99 11.13
CA ILE A 178 7.03 -5.23 11.19
C ILE A 178 6.20 -5.37 9.91
N VAL A 179 6.51 -6.40 9.15
CA VAL A 179 5.78 -6.73 7.92
C VAL A 179 4.89 -7.94 8.21
N PRO A 180 3.56 -7.81 8.11
CA PRO A 180 2.66 -8.94 8.18
C PRO A 180 2.93 -9.89 7.00
N GLN A 181 2.81 -11.19 7.25
CA GLN A 181 2.95 -12.24 6.25
C GLN A 181 1.74 -13.15 6.28
N GLU A 182 1.55 -13.91 5.21
CA GLU A 182 0.50 -14.92 5.16
C GLU A 182 0.51 -15.87 6.36
N GLY A 183 -0.67 -16.29 6.79
CA GLY A 183 -0.84 -17.20 7.92
C GLY A 183 -0.56 -16.57 9.29
N GLY A 184 -0.67 -15.24 9.42
CA GLY A 184 -0.50 -14.52 10.68
C GLY A 184 0.95 -14.41 11.16
N ARG A 185 1.90 -14.84 10.34
CA ARG A 185 3.33 -14.66 10.62
C ARG A 185 3.73 -13.21 10.51
N LYS A 186 4.81 -12.84 11.16
CA LYS A 186 5.38 -11.50 11.12
C LYS A 186 6.86 -11.60 10.76
N PHE A 187 7.29 -10.69 9.93
CA PHE A 187 8.70 -10.45 9.70
C PHE A 187 9.09 -9.18 10.45
N ILE A 188 10.15 -9.24 11.24
CA ILE A 188 10.57 -8.13 12.09
C ILE A 188 12.02 -7.79 11.79
N CYS A 189 12.25 -6.55 11.40
CA CYS A 189 13.58 -5.96 11.29
C CYS A 189 13.76 -4.90 12.38
N THR A 190 14.95 -4.84 12.95
CA THR A 190 15.33 -3.85 13.95
C THR A 190 16.57 -3.10 13.50
N PHE A 191 16.59 -1.80 13.68
CA PHE A 191 17.75 -0.97 13.39
C PHE A 191 18.76 -1.05 14.55
N ASP A 192 20.01 -1.38 14.24
CA ASP A 192 21.08 -1.52 15.25
C ASP A 192 21.90 -0.24 15.49
N GLY A 193 21.43 0.89 14.94
CA GLY A 193 22.13 2.18 14.94
C GLY A 193 22.94 2.43 13.65
N THR A 194 23.17 1.40 12.85
CA THR A 194 23.90 1.49 11.57
C THR A 194 23.17 0.82 10.42
N LYS A 195 22.55 -0.32 10.69
CA LYS A 195 21.86 -1.15 9.69
C LYS A 195 20.58 -1.78 10.22
N TRP A 196 19.70 -2.13 9.31
CA TRP A 196 18.54 -2.94 9.60
C TRP A 196 18.95 -4.41 9.70
N LYS A 197 18.55 -5.09 10.78
CA LYS A 197 18.83 -6.48 11.09
C LYS A 197 17.56 -7.29 11.23
N TYR A 198 17.63 -8.56 10.87
CA TYR A 198 16.54 -9.50 11.09
C TYR A 198 17.07 -10.84 11.61
N THR A 199 16.18 -11.63 12.20
CA THR A 199 16.52 -12.96 12.67
C THR A 199 16.34 -13.98 11.56
N LYS A 200 17.42 -14.55 11.10
CA LYS A 200 17.45 -15.64 10.11
C LYS A 200 17.68 -16.98 10.81
N TYR A 201 16.94 -18.00 10.40
CA TYR A 201 17.13 -19.36 10.90
C TYR A 201 17.98 -20.15 9.91
N VAL A 202 19.20 -20.49 10.31
CA VAL A 202 20.15 -21.25 9.48
C VAL A 202 20.30 -22.69 9.96
N GLU A 203 20.29 -23.62 9.03
CA GLU A 203 20.61 -25.02 9.31
C GLU A 203 22.12 -25.17 9.52
N VAL A 204 22.49 -25.61 10.70
CA VAL A 204 23.93 -25.79 11.08
C VAL A 204 24.48 -27.09 10.51
N ALA A 205 23.64 -28.12 10.43
CA ALA A 205 23.95 -29.40 9.79
C ALA A 205 22.63 -30.10 9.44
N PRO A 206 22.58 -30.95 8.40
CA PRO A 206 21.40 -31.71 8.02
C PRO A 206 20.77 -32.46 9.19
N GLY A 207 19.48 -32.22 9.44
CA GLY A 207 18.72 -32.87 10.52
C GLY A 207 18.86 -32.26 11.91
N PHE A 208 19.64 -31.20 12.09
CA PHE A 208 19.75 -30.49 13.35
C PHE A 208 18.71 -29.29 13.38
N PRO A 209 18.29 -28.89 14.58
CA PRO A 209 17.46 -27.70 14.72
C PRO A 209 18.16 -26.48 14.12
N LYS A 210 17.39 -25.66 13.40
CA LYS A 210 17.88 -24.39 12.85
C LYS A 210 18.28 -23.44 13.98
N LYS A 211 19.44 -22.81 13.83
CA LYS A 211 19.94 -21.80 14.76
C LYS A 211 19.48 -20.40 14.31
N ALA A 212 18.95 -19.62 15.25
CA ALA A 212 18.67 -18.22 15.03
C ALA A 212 19.98 -17.41 14.98
N VAL A 213 20.16 -16.63 13.92
CA VAL A 213 21.30 -15.72 13.76
C VAL A 213 20.79 -14.36 13.32
N GLN A 214 21.44 -13.30 13.77
CA GLN A 214 21.18 -11.95 13.26
C GLN A 214 21.89 -11.79 11.92
N ALA A 215 21.16 -11.27 10.94
CA ALA A 215 21.67 -10.96 9.61
C ALA A 215 21.29 -9.53 9.22
N ASP A 216 22.07 -8.92 8.33
CA ASP A 216 21.70 -7.67 7.70
C ASP A 216 20.43 -7.90 6.85
N ALA A 217 19.55 -6.91 6.81
CA ALA A 217 18.39 -6.95 5.94
C ALA A 217 18.85 -7.01 4.47
N ASP A 218 18.23 -7.90 3.71
CA ASP A 218 18.50 -8.18 2.31
C ASP A 218 17.19 -8.26 1.52
N ASP A 219 17.24 -8.65 0.27
CA ASP A 219 16.09 -8.77 -0.62
C ASP A 219 14.97 -9.70 -0.13
N SER A 220 15.29 -10.62 0.80
CA SER A 220 14.27 -11.42 1.49
C SER A 220 13.43 -10.61 2.48
N CYS A 221 13.85 -9.38 2.77
CA CYS A 221 13.19 -8.43 3.65
C CYS A 221 12.35 -7.39 2.88
N ASP A 222 12.38 -7.42 1.55
CA ASP A 222 11.61 -6.48 0.74
C ASP A 222 10.12 -6.51 1.12
N ILE A 223 9.53 -5.33 1.27
CA ILE A 223 8.10 -5.21 1.51
C ILE A 223 7.41 -5.30 0.15
N PRO A 224 6.54 -6.29 -0.07
CA PRO A 224 5.87 -6.46 -1.34
C PRO A 224 5.07 -5.22 -1.78
N MET A 225 4.99 -5.00 -3.08
CA MET A 225 4.13 -3.97 -3.65
C MET A 225 2.71 -4.07 -3.11
N GLY A 226 2.13 -2.94 -2.74
CA GLY A 226 0.76 -2.87 -2.24
C GLY A 226 0.57 -3.30 -0.79
N MET A 227 1.60 -3.78 -0.12
CA MET A 227 1.52 -4.22 1.27
C MET A 227 1.89 -3.10 2.24
N GLY A 228 1.09 -2.96 3.31
CA GLY A 228 1.42 -2.10 4.44
C GLY A 228 2.33 -2.78 5.46
N PHE A 229 3.02 -1.98 6.24
CA PHE A 229 3.90 -2.41 7.32
C PHE A 229 3.83 -1.45 8.50
N TRP A 230 4.18 -1.94 9.68
CA TRP A 230 4.29 -1.11 10.86
C TRP A 230 5.71 -0.58 11.02
N TYR A 231 5.82 0.71 11.30
CA TYR A 231 7.02 1.32 11.84
C TYR A 231 6.81 1.58 13.34
N ILE A 232 7.73 1.08 14.16
CA ILE A 232 7.71 1.25 15.62
C ILE A 232 8.98 1.98 16.01
N ARG A 233 8.82 3.17 16.59
CA ARG A 233 9.92 3.92 17.21
C ARG A 233 10.19 3.37 18.60
N LYS A 234 11.45 3.16 18.94
CA LYS A 234 11.84 2.73 20.29
C LYS A 234 11.74 3.86 21.32
N GLY A 235 11.99 5.09 20.91
CA GLY A 235 11.97 6.27 21.76
C GLY A 235 11.10 7.38 21.18
N ALA A 236 10.47 8.17 22.07
CA ALA A 236 9.73 9.37 21.66
C ALA A 236 10.66 10.59 21.52
N GLU A 237 11.91 10.48 21.97
CA GLU A 237 12.87 11.58 21.96
C GLU A 237 13.66 11.63 20.66
N GLY A 238 13.85 12.83 20.12
CA GLY A 238 14.58 13.08 18.88
C GLY A 238 13.69 13.41 17.68
N ALA A 239 14.35 13.75 16.56
CA ALA A 239 13.68 14.02 15.31
C ALA A 239 12.94 12.75 14.83
N ALA A 240 11.76 12.94 14.26
CA ALA A 240 10.99 11.82 13.72
C ALA A 240 11.74 11.23 12.51
N PRO A 241 11.81 9.89 12.40
CA PRO A 241 12.31 9.24 11.19
C PRO A 241 11.48 9.64 9.97
N VAL A 242 12.14 9.70 8.82
CA VAL A 242 11.50 10.02 7.54
C VAL A 242 11.69 8.86 6.58
N VAL A 243 10.58 8.35 6.07
CA VAL A 243 10.56 7.32 5.03
C VAL A 243 10.48 8.01 3.68
N ASN A 244 11.49 7.81 2.84
CA ASN A 244 11.60 8.37 1.49
C ASN A 244 11.08 7.33 0.49
N TRP A 245 10.04 7.72 -0.24
CA TRP A 245 9.41 6.85 -1.23
C TRP A 245 10.04 6.98 -2.61
#